data_0929b613ecb751dd12c09a4bf28f89eb
#
_entry.id   0929b613ecb751dd12c09a4bf28f89eb
#
_cell.length_a   1.000
_cell.length_b   1.000
_cell.length_c   1.000
_cell.angle_alpha   90.00
_cell.angle_beta   90.00
_cell.angle_gamma   90.00
#
_symmetry.space_group_name_H-M   'P 1'
#
loop_
_entity.id
_entity.type
_entity.pdbx_description
1 polymer ?
#
loop_
_entity_poly.entity_id
_entity_poly.type
_entity_poly.pdbx_seq_one_letter_code
_entity_poly.pdbx_strand_id
1 'polypeptide(L)'
;MGNSVSQLLRRAGLRPTRQRIALATLLFGNGDRHVTAELLHEEAVRAGERVSLATVYNTLHQFKGAGLLREIAIGGQRAYFDTNTSNHNHFFVEEQGRLVDIPGDSIRVDGLPEPPPELKISHIDVVVRLVPRR
;
A
#
# COMPACT_ATOMS: atom_id res chain seq x y z
N MET A 1 8.46 -15.44 -14.93
CA MET A 1 7.51 -15.02 -13.93
C MET A 1 8.07 -14.90 -12.55
N GLY A 2 8.50 -15.99 -11.88
CA GLY A 2 9.16 -15.89 -10.60
C GLY A 2 10.41 -15.01 -10.63
N ASN A 3 11.11 -14.96 -11.77
CA ASN A 3 12.33 -14.19 -11.92
C ASN A 3 12.09 -12.69 -11.84
N SER A 4 11.00 -12.16 -12.40
CA SER A 4 10.75 -10.71 -12.34
C SER A 4 10.36 -10.25 -10.94
N VAL A 5 9.61 -11.06 -10.20
CA VAL A 5 9.27 -10.76 -8.79
C VAL A 5 10.53 -10.89 -7.92
N SER A 6 11.35 -11.91 -8.13
CA SER A 6 12.61 -12.07 -7.41
C SER A 6 13.55 -10.88 -7.65
N GLN A 7 13.62 -10.40 -8.89
CA GLN A 7 14.43 -9.22 -9.23
C GLN A 7 13.89 -7.96 -8.56
N LEU A 8 12.57 -7.79 -8.54
CA LEU A 8 11.94 -6.67 -7.85
C LEU A 8 12.34 -6.65 -6.37
N LEU A 9 12.28 -7.79 -5.71
CA LEU A 9 12.66 -7.90 -4.30
C LEU A 9 14.15 -7.60 -4.10
N ARG A 10 15.02 -8.16 -4.93
CA ARG A 10 16.47 -7.93 -4.82
C ARG A 10 16.82 -6.47 -5.03
N ARG A 11 16.22 -5.81 -6.02
CA ARG A 11 16.44 -4.38 -6.26
C ARG A 11 16.02 -3.52 -5.09
N ALA A 12 15.02 -3.97 -4.34
CA ALA A 12 14.54 -3.28 -3.14
C ALA A 12 15.37 -3.64 -1.89
N GLY A 13 16.39 -4.49 -2.03
CA GLY A 13 17.23 -4.90 -0.92
C GLY A 13 16.63 -6.03 -0.08
N LEU A 14 15.66 -6.75 -0.62
CA LEU A 14 14.98 -7.82 0.09
C LEU A 14 15.38 -9.17 -0.46
N ARG A 15 15.67 -10.11 0.44
CA ARG A 15 15.97 -11.48 0.06
C ARG A 15 14.69 -12.15 -0.47
N PRO A 16 14.72 -12.79 -1.67
CA PRO A 16 13.54 -13.48 -2.21
C PRO A 16 13.31 -14.81 -1.51
N THR A 17 12.56 -14.77 -0.43
CA THR A 17 12.09 -15.99 0.23
C THR A 17 10.81 -16.47 -0.43
N ARG A 18 10.43 -17.73 -0.19
CA ARG A 18 9.19 -18.30 -0.73
C ARG A 18 7.98 -17.43 -0.38
N GLN A 19 7.86 -17.03 0.88
CA GLN A 19 6.72 -16.23 1.32
C GLN A 19 6.72 -14.83 0.69
N ARG A 20 7.87 -14.18 0.61
CA ARG A 20 7.96 -12.86 -0.05
C ARG A 20 7.61 -12.95 -1.52
N ILE A 21 8.09 -13.99 -2.21
CA ILE A 21 7.78 -14.18 -3.64
C ILE A 21 6.28 -14.38 -3.82
N ALA A 22 5.67 -15.23 -2.99
CA ALA A 22 4.24 -15.51 -3.08
C ALA A 22 3.40 -14.23 -2.88
N LEU A 23 3.70 -13.47 -1.84
CA LEU A 23 2.95 -12.24 -1.53
C LEU A 23 3.22 -11.15 -2.57
N ALA A 24 4.45 -11.00 -3.03
CA ALA A 24 4.80 -10.03 -4.06
C ALA A 24 4.12 -10.37 -5.39
N THR A 25 3.99 -11.65 -5.71
CA THR A 25 3.29 -12.07 -6.93
C THR A 25 1.82 -11.65 -6.89
N LEU A 26 1.16 -11.81 -5.75
CA LEU A 26 -0.22 -11.37 -5.58
C LEU A 26 -0.35 -9.85 -5.66
N LEU A 27 0.59 -9.13 -5.08
CA LEU A 27 0.55 -7.67 -5.03
C LEU A 27 0.87 -7.02 -6.37
N PHE A 28 1.89 -7.51 -7.07
CA PHE A 28 2.47 -6.81 -8.22
C PHE A 28 2.22 -7.49 -9.56
N GLY A 29 1.46 -8.57 -9.57
CA GLY A 29 1.27 -9.37 -10.79
C GLY A 29 0.22 -8.84 -11.76
N ASN A 30 -0.72 -8.02 -11.31
CA ASN A 30 -1.89 -7.62 -12.10
C ASN A 30 -2.18 -6.11 -12.01
N GLY A 31 -1.16 -5.29 -12.19
CA GLY A 31 -1.34 -3.84 -12.14
C GLY A 31 -1.44 -3.30 -10.72
N ASP A 32 -1.70 -2.02 -10.62
CA ASP A 32 -1.75 -1.35 -9.32
C ASP A 32 -3.00 -1.71 -8.54
N ARG A 33 -2.85 -1.81 -7.21
CA ARG A 33 -3.95 -2.18 -6.35
C ARG A 33 -3.75 -1.66 -4.92
N HIS A 34 -4.86 -1.60 -4.19
CA HIS A 34 -4.89 -1.31 -2.76
C HIS A 34 -5.28 -2.58 -2.01
N VAL A 35 -4.57 -2.91 -0.95
CA VAL A 35 -4.90 -4.09 -0.14
C VAL A 35 -4.84 -3.76 1.34
N THR A 36 -5.63 -4.48 2.13
CA THR A 36 -5.41 -4.63 3.55
C THR A 36 -4.64 -5.92 3.80
N ALA A 37 -4.06 -6.06 4.99
CA ALA A 37 -3.38 -7.30 5.35
C ALA A 37 -4.35 -8.49 5.32
N GLU A 38 -5.59 -8.28 5.77
CA GLU A 38 -6.62 -9.31 5.81
C GLU A 38 -6.97 -9.79 4.40
N LEU A 39 -7.15 -8.87 3.46
CA LEU A 39 -7.45 -9.22 2.07
C LEU A 39 -6.31 -10.02 1.44
N LEU A 40 -5.09 -9.55 1.61
CA LEU A 40 -3.93 -10.24 1.05
C LEU A 40 -3.76 -11.64 1.68
N HIS A 41 -4.02 -11.76 2.97
CA HIS A 41 -3.98 -13.05 3.65
C HIS A 41 -5.02 -14.01 3.06
N GLU A 42 -6.26 -13.55 2.84
CA GLU A 42 -7.29 -14.38 2.20
C GLU A 42 -6.85 -14.86 0.82
N GLU A 43 -6.27 -13.98 0.03
CA GLU A 43 -5.80 -14.33 -1.30
C GLU A 43 -4.66 -15.34 -1.24
N ALA A 44 -3.75 -15.19 -0.31
CA ALA A 44 -2.64 -16.12 -0.13
C ALA A 44 -3.13 -17.52 0.27
N VAL A 45 -4.09 -17.58 1.18
CA VAL A 45 -4.70 -18.86 1.60
C VAL A 45 -5.39 -19.54 0.42
N ARG A 46 -6.15 -18.79 -0.38
CA ARG A 46 -6.80 -19.32 -1.58
C ARG A 46 -5.78 -19.84 -2.61
N ALA A 47 -4.62 -19.22 -2.65
CA ALA A 47 -3.54 -19.63 -3.55
C ALA A 47 -2.75 -20.85 -3.01
N GLY A 48 -3.15 -21.37 -1.87
CA GLY A 48 -2.50 -22.55 -1.29
C GLY A 48 -1.27 -22.25 -0.45
N GLU A 49 -1.05 -20.98 -0.11
CA GLU A 49 0.09 -20.58 0.70
C GLU A 49 -0.19 -20.79 2.19
N ARG A 50 0.81 -21.31 2.91
CA ARG A 50 0.74 -21.47 4.36
C ARG A 50 1.40 -20.26 5.02
N VAL A 51 0.60 -19.26 5.29
CA VAL A 51 1.09 -18.00 5.86
C VAL A 51 0.09 -17.48 6.85
N SER A 52 0.56 -17.00 8.00
CA SER A 52 -0.28 -16.40 9.01
C SER A 52 -0.58 -14.95 8.66
N LEU A 53 -1.67 -14.41 9.23
CA LEU A 53 -1.99 -12.99 9.09
C LEU A 53 -0.85 -12.12 9.62
N ALA A 54 -0.24 -12.53 10.74
CA ALA A 54 0.89 -11.78 11.32
C ALA A 54 2.07 -11.71 10.34
N THR A 55 2.37 -12.81 9.65
CA THR A 55 3.44 -12.84 8.66
C THR A 55 3.11 -11.94 7.47
N VAL A 56 1.86 -11.96 7.00
CA VAL A 56 1.42 -11.07 5.92
C VAL A 56 1.60 -9.61 6.33
N TYR A 57 1.16 -9.26 7.53
CA TYR A 57 1.29 -7.91 8.06
C TYR A 57 2.76 -7.47 8.12
N ASN A 58 3.62 -8.31 8.68
CA ASN A 58 5.05 -8.01 8.77
C ASN A 58 5.70 -7.86 7.39
N THR A 59 5.32 -8.70 6.45
CA THR A 59 5.84 -8.64 5.08
C THR A 59 5.42 -7.35 4.38
N LEU A 60 4.16 -6.94 4.55
CA LEU A 60 3.68 -5.66 4.00
C LEU A 60 4.49 -4.49 4.57
N HIS A 61 4.80 -4.50 5.86
CA HIS A 61 5.63 -3.46 6.46
C HIS A 61 7.07 -3.49 5.94
N GLN A 62 7.62 -4.67 5.70
CA GLN A 62 8.95 -4.79 5.08
C GLN A 62 8.95 -4.23 3.66
N PHE A 63 7.91 -4.53 2.88
CA PHE A 63 7.78 -4.00 1.53
C PHE A 63 7.62 -2.48 1.53
N LYS A 64 6.84 -1.95 2.47
CA LYS A 64 6.72 -0.50 2.66
C LYS A 64 8.07 0.12 2.98
N GLY A 65 8.81 -0.44 3.94
CA GLY A 65 10.13 0.06 4.32
C GLY A 65 11.14 0.02 3.19
N ALA A 66 10.96 -0.91 2.25
CA ALA A 66 11.82 -1.04 1.07
C ALA A 66 11.37 -0.18 -0.12
N GLY A 67 10.31 0.61 0.04
CA GLY A 67 9.82 1.50 -1.00
C GLY A 67 8.92 0.85 -2.04
N LEU A 68 8.49 -0.40 -1.83
CA LEU A 68 7.64 -1.11 -2.77
C LEU A 68 6.16 -0.81 -2.59
N LEU A 69 5.78 -0.35 -1.42
CA LEU A 69 4.39 -0.03 -1.07
C LEU A 69 4.34 1.29 -0.35
N ARG A 70 3.18 1.92 -0.42
CA ARG A 70 2.85 3.10 0.35
C ARG A 70 1.68 2.75 1.28
N GLU A 71 1.80 3.10 2.55
CA GLU A 71 0.71 2.89 3.50
C GLU A 71 -0.19 4.11 3.54
N ILE A 72 -1.50 3.88 3.49
CA ILE A 72 -2.51 4.94 3.55
C ILE A 72 -3.31 4.72 4.83
N ALA A 73 -3.18 5.66 5.77
CA ALA A 73 -3.89 5.61 7.04
C ALA A 73 -5.28 6.24 6.86
N ILE A 74 -6.31 5.43 7.05
CA ILE A 74 -7.70 5.87 6.89
C ILE A 74 -8.29 6.32 8.22
N GLY A 75 -7.65 5.93 9.29
CA GLY A 75 -8.15 6.16 10.65
C GLY A 75 -8.58 4.84 11.28
N GLY A 76 -8.69 4.82 12.61
CA GLY A 76 -8.94 3.60 13.34
C GLY A 76 -7.78 2.63 13.19
N GLN A 77 -8.09 1.33 13.12
CA GLN A 77 -7.09 0.27 13.04
C GLN A 77 -6.84 -0.20 11.61
N ARG A 78 -7.50 0.41 10.62
CA ARG A 78 -7.34 -0.02 9.23
C ARG A 78 -6.18 0.70 8.57
N ALA A 79 -5.32 -0.08 7.92
CA ALA A 79 -4.28 0.42 7.06
C ALA A 79 -4.44 -0.22 5.68
N TYR A 80 -4.34 0.60 4.65
CA TYR A 80 -4.32 0.15 3.27
C TYR A 80 -2.91 0.30 2.73
N PHE A 81 -2.48 -0.67 1.93
CA PHE A 81 -1.19 -0.64 1.28
C PHE A 81 -1.41 -0.51 -0.22
N ASP A 82 -0.75 0.47 -0.82
CA ASP A 82 -0.90 0.79 -2.24
C ASP A 82 0.37 0.40 -2.97
N THR A 83 0.21 -0.39 -4.03
CA THR A 83 1.34 -0.76 -4.89
C THR A 83 1.80 0.39 -5.77
N ASN A 84 0.95 1.40 -5.97
CA ASN A 84 1.33 2.61 -6.70
C ASN A 84 1.96 3.58 -5.72
N THR A 85 3.29 3.71 -5.77
CA THR A 85 4.04 4.59 -4.89
C THR A 85 4.22 6.02 -5.43
N SER A 86 3.63 6.31 -6.60
CA SER A 86 3.67 7.65 -7.17
C SER A 86 2.84 8.62 -6.34
N ASN A 87 3.08 9.92 -6.55
CA ASN A 87 2.36 10.96 -5.82
C ASN A 87 0.92 11.06 -6.31
N HIS A 88 -0.01 10.55 -5.53
CA HIS A 88 -1.44 10.62 -5.81
C HIS A 88 -2.22 10.59 -4.50
N ASN A 89 -3.50 10.91 -4.61
CA ASN A 89 -4.39 10.98 -3.46
C ASN A 89 -5.55 10.00 -3.64
N HIS A 90 -6.47 9.97 -2.69
CA HIS A 90 -7.50 8.94 -2.70
C HIS A 90 -8.86 9.48 -2.27
N PHE A 91 -9.93 9.01 -2.94
CA PHE A 91 -11.24 8.96 -2.34
C PHE A 91 -11.34 7.71 -1.48
N PHE A 92 -11.97 7.81 -0.34
CA PHE A 92 -12.33 6.65 0.48
C PHE A 92 -13.85 6.53 0.54
N VAL A 93 -14.38 5.46 -0.06
CA VAL A 93 -15.81 5.19 -0.07
C VAL A 93 -16.13 4.47 1.24
N GLU A 94 -16.68 5.20 2.21
CA GLU A 94 -16.79 4.70 3.59
C GLU A 94 -17.66 3.44 3.70
N GLU A 95 -18.79 3.39 3.01
CA GLU A 95 -19.67 2.24 3.08
C GLU A 95 -19.05 0.96 2.52
N GLN A 96 -18.18 1.09 1.53
CA GLN A 96 -17.58 -0.05 0.84
C GLN A 96 -16.17 -0.36 1.35
N GLY A 97 -15.57 0.52 2.17
CA GLY A 97 -14.20 0.37 2.60
C GLY A 97 -13.22 0.37 1.44
N ARG A 98 -13.50 1.12 0.38
CA ARG A 98 -12.76 1.07 -0.88
C ARG A 98 -12.06 2.39 -1.16
N LEU A 99 -10.81 2.29 -1.59
CA LEU A 99 -10.03 3.44 -2.07
C LEU A 99 -10.14 3.56 -3.60
N VAL A 100 -10.24 4.81 -4.06
CA VAL A 100 -10.23 5.14 -5.49
C VAL A 100 -9.18 6.22 -5.70
N ASP A 101 -8.28 6.03 -6.65
CA ASP A 101 -7.19 6.96 -6.88
C ASP A 101 -7.66 8.31 -7.40
N ILE A 102 -7.03 9.37 -6.91
CA ILE A 102 -7.16 10.73 -7.45
C ILE A 102 -5.77 11.09 -7.99
N PRO A 103 -5.66 11.49 -9.28
CA PRO A 103 -4.37 11.91 -9.82
C PRO A 103 -3.72 13.00 -8.97
N GLY A 104 -2.39 12.92 -8.79
CA GLY A 104 -1.67 13.79 -7.88
C GLY A 104 -1.77 15.27 -8.19
N ASP A 105 -1.95 15.62 -9.47
CA ASP A 105 -2.07 17.00 -9.92
C ASP A 105 -3.49 17.57 -9.82
N SER A 106 -4.47 16.75 -9.42
CA SER A 106 -5.87 17.18 -9.25
C SER A 106 -6.10 17.92 -7.94
N ILE A 107 -5.20 17.80 -6.98
CA ILE A 107 -5.34 18.40 -5.66
C ILE A 107 -4.10 19.27 -5.39
N ARG A 108 -4.35 20.50 -4.95
CA ARG A 108 -3.28 21.40 -4.51
C ARG A 108 -3.41 21.61 -3.02
N VAL A 109 -2.28 21.57 -2.32
CA VAL A 109 -2.21 21.86 -0.89
C VAL A 109 -1.32 23.10 -0.72
N ASP A 110 -1.93 24.18 -0.25
CA ASP A 110 -1.25 25.45 -0.04
C ASP A 110 -1.27 25.83 1.45
N GLY A 111 -0.39 26.72 1.83
CA GLY A 111 -0.43 27.30 3.16
C GLY A 111 0.17 26.45 4.26
N LEU A 112 0.99 25.46 3.90
CA LEU A 112 1.67 24.68 4.91
C LEU A 112 2.70 25.51 5.64
N PRO A 113 2.74 25.47 6.99
CA PRO A 113 3.80 26.12 7.72
C PRO A 113 5.13 25.39 7.53
N GLU A 114 6.22 26.09 7.79
CA GLU A 114 7.54 25.46 7.79
C GLU A 114 7.60 24.36 8.86
N PRO A 115 8.13 23.19 8.54
CA PRO A 115 8.33 22.16 9.56
C PRO A 115 9.41 22.58 10.54
N PRO A 116 9.49 21.90 11.72
CA PRO A 116 10.59 22.14 12.64
C PRO A 116 11.96 21.97 11.96
N PRO A 117 13.01 22.72 12.40
CA PRO A 117 14.28 22.75 11.66
C PRO A 117 14.95 21.39 11.44
N GLU A 118 14.72 20.44 12.33
CA GLU A 118 15.33 19.11 12.24
C GLU A 118 14.56 18.16 11.36
N LEU A 119 13.38 18.58 10.86
CA LEU A 119 12.46 17.70 10.12
C LEU A 119 12.18 18.26 8.74
N LYS A 120 11.81 17.36 7.84
CA LYS A 120 11.35 17.72 6.51
C LYS A 120 10.06 16.96 6.21
N ILE A 121 9.25 17.53 5.34
CA ILE A 121 8.02 16.86 4.90
C ILE A 121 8.41 15.68 4.01
N SER A 122 8.03 14.48 4.41
CA SER A 122 8.24 13.28 3.62
C SER A 122 7.26 13.23 2.45
N HIS A 123 6.01 13.38 2.75
CA HIS A 123 4.93 13.35 1.75
C HIS A 123 3.65 13.88 2.40
N ILE A 124 2.66 14.16 1.56
CA ILE A 124 1.34 14.62 1.99
C ILE A 124 0.33 13.65 1.40
N ASP A 125 -0.52 13.11 2.27
CA ASP A 125 -1.62 12.25 1.86
C ASP A 125 -2.93 13.00 2.05
N VAL A 126 -3.74 13.05 1.00
CA VAL A 126 -5.09 13.62 1.10
C VAL A 126 -6.08 12.47 0.87
N VAL A 127 -6.94 12.26 1.84
CA VAL A 127 -8.01 11.28 1.75
C VAL A 127 -9.33 12.03 1.81
N VAL A 128 -10.10 11.93 0.73
CA VAL A 128 -11.41 12.56 0.63
C VAL A 128 -12.46 11.49 0.90
N ARG A 129 -13.21 11.66 1.97
CA ARG A 129 -14.18 10.65 2.40
C ARG A 129 -15.50 10.86 1.69
N LEU A 130 -16.01 9.80 1.09
CA LEU A 130 -17.26 9.85 0.35
C LEU A 130 -18.35 9.12 1.11
N VAL A 131 -19.52 9.75 1.15
CA VAL A 131 -20.73 9.19 1.72
C VAL A 131 -21.86 9.30 0.70
N PRO A 132 -22.94 8.51 0.81
CA PRO A 132 -24.04 8.61 -0.15
C PRO A 132 -24.67 10.00 -0.18
N ARG A 133 -25.09 10.41 -1.35
CA ARG A 133 -25.89 11.65 -1.49
C ARG A 133 -27.28 11.43 -0.91
N ARG A 134 -27.81 12.46 -0.32
CA ARG A 134 -29.17 12.42 0.25
C ARG A 134 -30.05 13.45 -0.39
#